data_8320f83246c656435df240e0b91e8135
#
_entry.id   8320f83246c656435df240e0b91e8135
#
_cell.length_a   1.000
_cell.length_b   1.000
_cell.length_c   1.000
_cell.angle_alpha   90.00
_cell.angle_beta   90.00
_cell.angle_gamma   90.00
#
_symmetry.space_group_name_H-M   'P 1'
#
loop_
_entity.id
_entity.type
_entity.pdbx_description
1 polymer ?
#
loop_
_entity_poly.entity_id
_entity_poly.type
_entity_poly.pdbx_seq_one_letter_code
_entity_poly.pdbx_strand_id
1 'polypeptide(L)'
;LGAIWSLILAKCFLAQWAILRFAIPISGPRYIWMLTLIMAIVASAYYLHAHRVRLYLLPTHFRVNAAVLAGLVVALGFVAYAYFALGLLSAPLAAALAAVLLGSWSVARAALRRAWPPLFGAFLWWGLAATALRAPAEQALLWIGLGLLCAQALPGFAVAALASRRRV
;
A
#
# COMPACT_ATOMS: atom_id res chain seq x y z
N LEU A 1 12.19 2.63 1.37
CA LEU A 1 11.28 3.28 0.42
C LEU A 1 9.86 2.72 0.54
N GLY A 2 9.64 1.38 0.49
CA GLY A 2 8.30 0.79 0.55
C GLY A 2 7.48 1.15 1.79
N ALA A 3 8.08 1.15 2.98
CA ALA A 3 7.40 1.54 4.22
C ALA A 3 6.97 3.03 4.20
N ILE A 4 7.77 3.90 3.59
CA ILE A 4 7.45 5.32 3.42
C ILE A 4 6.24 5.48 2.49
N TRP A 5 6.23 4.76 1.36
CA TRP A 5 5.08 4.77 0.45
C TRP A 5 3.80 4.26 1.13
N SER A 6 3.90 3.16 1.89
CA SER A 6 2.75 2.64 2.63
C SER A 6 2.22 3.63 3.67
N LEU A 7 3.11 4.35 4.35
CA LEU A 7 2.73 5.39 5.31
C LEU A 7 2.04 6.58 4.63
N ILE A 8 2.57 7.03 3.48
CA ILE A 8 1.99 8.13 2.71
C ILE A 8 0.59 7.76 2.23
N LEU A 9 0.40 6.57 1.66
CA LEU A 9 -0.90 6.08 1.21
C LEU A 9 -1.88 5.88 2.38
N ALA A 10 -1.42 5.31 3.51
CA ALA A 10 -2.22 5.18 4.71
C ALA A 10 -2.78 6.53 5.18
N LYS A 11 -1.92 7.55 5.25
CA LYS A 11 -2.32 8.92 5.58
C LYS A 11 -3.42 9.43 4.65
N CYS A 12 -3.30 9.22 3.33
CA CYS A 12 -4.31 9.68 2.38
C CYS A 12 -5.66 9.00 2.60
N PHE A 13 -5.68 7.68 2.78
CA PHE A 13 -6.91 6.94 3.03
C PHE A 13 -7.57 7.35 4.35
N LEU A 14 -6.80 7.47 5.42
CA LEU A 14 -7.30 7.88 6.74
C LEU A 14 -7.80 9.33 6.73
N ALA A 15 -7.08 10.24 6.06
CA ALA A 15 -7.51 11.63 5.92
C ALA A 15 -8.83 11.73 5.12
N GLN A 16 -8.95 11.01 4.02
CA GLN A 16 -10.18 10.99 3.22
C GLN A 16 -11.35 10.39 4.00
N TRP A 17 -11.11 9.30 4.75
CA TRP A 17 -12.12 8.75 5.64
C TRP A 17 -12.59 9.76 6.68
N ALA A 18 -11.67 10.45 7.35
CA ALA A 18 -11.98 11.47 8.35
C ALA A 18 -12.79 12.64 7.76
N ILE A 19 -12.41 13.12 6.56
CA ILE A 19 -13.14 14.17 5.85
C ILE A 19 -14.58 13.76 5.58
N LEU A 20 -14.79 12.53 5.10
CA LEU A 20 -16.13 12.00 4.81
C LEU A 20 -16.92 11.76 6.09
N ARG A 21 -16.29 11.20 7.13
CA ARG A 21 -16.96 10.84 8.39
C ARG A 21 -17.42 12.06 9.19
N PHE A 22 -16.60 13.12 9.22
CA PHE A 22 -16.86 14.33 9.99
C PHE A 22 -17.45 15.46 9.14
N ALA A 23 -17.80 15.18 7.87
CA ALA A 23 -18.37 16.13 6.94
C ALA A 23 -17.58 17.47 6.90
N ILE A 24 -16.24 17.38 6.94
CA ILE A 24 -15.37 18.56 6.94
C ILE A 24 -15.51 19.26 5.59
N PRO A 25 -15.89 20.55 5.52
CA PRO A 25 -16.11 21.27 4.28
C PRO A 25 -14.79 21.60 3.58
N ILE A 26 -14.14 20.60 3.00
CA ILE A 26 -12.93 20.80 2.19
C ILE A 26 -13.34 20.66 0.72
N SER A 27 -13.21 21.76 -0.04
CA SER A 27 -13.37 21.74 -1.48
C SER A 27 -12.21 20.99 -2.12
N GLY A 28 -12.49 19.78 -2.62
CA GLY A 28 -11.57 19.02 -3.48
C GLY A 28 -10.64 18.04 -2.77
N PRO A 29 -11.15 16.97 -2.11
CA PRO A 29 -10.31 15.90 -1.57
C PRO A 29 -9.42 15.23 -2.65
N ARG A 30 -9.77 15.38 -3.94
CA ARG A 30 -8.98 14.92 -5.09
C ARG A 30 -7.59 15.57 -5.14
N TYR A 31 -7.46 16.83 -4.74
CA TYR A 31 -6.19 17.55 -4.74
C TYR A 31 -5.21 16.99 -3.71
N ILE A 32 -5.69 16.48 -2.58
CA ILE A 32 -4.84 15.83 -1.56
C ILE A 32 -4.16 14.60 -2.15
N TRP A 33 -4.90 13.78 -2.88
CA TRP A 33 -4.36 12.60 -3.57
C TRP A 33 -3.35 12.99 -4.64
N MET A 34 -3.74 13.93 -5.51
CA MET A 34 -2.90 14.37 -6.62
C MET A 34 -1.58 14.95 -6.14
N LEU A 35 -1.64 15.89 -5.18
CA LEU A 35 -0.44 16.50 -4.61
C LEU A 35 0.45 15.47 -3.89
N THR A 36 -0.16 14.59 -3.10
CA THR A 36 0.59 13.56 -2.37
C THR A 36 1.26 12.56 -3.31
N LEU A 37 0.59 12.12 -4.37
CA LEU A 37 1.16 11.21 -5.37
C LEU A 37 2.30 11.88 -6.15
N ILE A 38 2.13 13.12 -6.58
CA ILE A 38 3.19 13.88 -7.27
C ILE A 38 4.42 14.00 -6.37
N MET A 39 4.25 14.44 -5.12
CA MET A 39 5.35 14.56 -4.16
C MET A 39 6.04 13.21 -3.90
N ALA A 40 5.28 12.13 -3.79
CA ALA A 40 5.84 10.80 -3.57
C ALA A 40 6.60 10.28 -4.80
N ILE A 41 6.14 10.55 -6.03
CA ILE A 41 6.84 10.22 -7.27
C ILE A 41 8.15 11.01 -7.36
N VAL A 42 8.10 12.33 -7.13
CA VAL A 42 9.29 13.21 -7.16
C VAL A 42 10.31 12.77 -6.12
N ALA A 43 9.87 12.52 -4.87
CA ALA A 43 10.76 12.04 -3.81
C ALA A 43 11.38 10.67 -4.15
N SER A 44 10.62 9.77 -4.79
CA SER A 44 11.13 8.46 -5.21
C SER A 44 12.14 8.59 -6.36
N ALA A 45 11.87 9.43 -7.35
CA ALA A 45 12.78 9.70 -8.46
C ALA A 45 14.09 10.32 -7.96
N TYR A 46 13.99 11.29 -7.04
CA TYR A 46 15.15 11.88 -6.40
C TYR A 46 15.97 10.85 -5.62
N TYR A 47 15.30 10.00 -4.82
CA TYR A 47 15.97 8.94 -4.07
C TYR A 47 16.72 7.97 -4.99
N LEU A 48 16.09 7.50 -6.07
CA LEU A 48 16.71 6.59 -7.04
C LEU A 48 17.91 7.26 -7.74
N HIS A 49 17.78 8.52 -8.11
CA HIS A 49 18.85 9.29 -8.72
C HIS A 49 20.02 9.51 -7.75
N ALA A 50 19.75 9.97 -6.54
CA ALA A 50 20.77 10.25 -5.52
C ALA A 50 21.58 9.01 -5.14
N HIS A 51 20.92 7.83 -5.08
CA HIS A 51 21.58 6.56 -4.77
C HIS A 51 22.13 5.85 -6.01
N ARG A 52 22.08 6.46 -7.20
CA ARG A 52 22.57 5.91 -8.47
C ARG A 52 22.13 4.45 -8.69
N VAL A 53 20.87 4.15 -8.37
CA VAL A 53 20.33 2.80 -8.47
C VAL A 53 20.27 2.37 -9.93
N ARG A 54 21.17 1.47 -10.33
CA ARG A 54 21.18 0.87 -11.67
C ARG A 54 20.37 -0.40 -11.63
N LEU A 55 19.11 -0.35 -12.10
CA LEU A 55 18.14 -1.45 -12.03
C LEU A 55 18.66 -2.76 -12.65
N TYR A 56 19.48 -2.67 -13.72
CA TYR A 56 20.06 -3.85 -14.37
C TYR A 56 21.17 -4.55 -13.57
N LEU A 57 21.76 -3.86 -12.59
CA LEU A 57 22.78 -4.43 -11.69
C LEU A 57 22.19 -5.00 -10.39
N LEU A 58 20.86 -4.88 -10.20
CA LEU A 58 20.22 -5.40 -9.00
C LEU A 58 20.18 -6.93 -9.01
N PRO A 59 20.38 -7.57 -7.85
CA PRO A 59 20.23 -9.01 -7.71
C PRO A 59 18.86 -9.51 -8.18
N THR A 60 18.80 -10.75 -8.66
CA THR A 60 17.60 -11.35 -9.27
C THR A 60 16.36 -11.21 -8.37
N HIS A 61 16.50 -11.39 -7.06
CA HIS A 61 15.37 -11.25 -6.12
C HIS A 61 14.77 -9.83 -6.08
N PHE A 62 15.58 -8.78 -6.31
CA PHE A 62 15.07 -7.41 -6.44
C PHE A 62 14.30 -7.22 -7.75
N ARG A 63 14.80 -7.77 -8.85
CA ARG A 63 14.13 -7.70 -10.15
C ARG A 63 12.80 -8.43 -10.13
N VAL A 64 12.76 -9.63 -9.54
CA VAL A 64 11.51 -10.41 -9.37
C VAL A 64 10.53 -9.65 -8.47
N ASN A 65 11.00 -9.10 -7.33
CA ASN A 65 10.12 -8.31 -6.46
C ASN A 65 9.57 -7.05 -7.17
N ALA A 66 10.37 -6.40 -8.02
CA ALA A 66 9.91 -5.26 -8.81
C ALA A 66 8.85 -5.67 -9.85
N ALA A 67 9.03 -6.82 -10.52
CA ALA A 67 8.05 -7.35 -11.47
C ALA A 67 6.72 -7.72 -10.79
N VAL A 68 6.78 -8.40 -9.63
CA VAL A 68 5.58 -8.73 -8.84
C VAL A 68 4.87 -7.45 -8.35
N LEU A 69 5.64 -6.44 -7.92
CA LEU A 69 5.08 -5.15 -7.53
C LEU A 69 4.41 -4.43 -8.71
N ALA A 70 5.03 -4.46 -9.88
CA ALA A 70 4.43 -3.90 -11.10
C ALA A 70 3.10 -4.58 -11.44
N GLY A 71 3.05 -5.92 -11.39
CA GLY A 71 1.81 -6.68 -11.56
C GLY A 71 0.74 -6.32 -10.53
N LEU A 72 1.14 -6.13 -9.27
CA LEU A 72 0.22 -5.68 -8.22
C LEU A 72 -0.35 -4.29 -8.52
N VAL A 73 0.50 -3.34 -8.95
CA VAL A 73 0.05 -1.98 -9.30
C VAL A 73 -0.96 -2.01 -10.45
N VAL A 74 -0.71 -2.83 -11.46
CA VAL A 74 -1.66 -3.03 -12.58
C VAL A 74 -2.97 -3.62 -12.06
N ALA A 75 -2.93 -4.68 -11.24
CA ALA A 75 -4.13 -5.31 -10.69
C ALA A 75 -4.95 -4.34 -9.82
N LEU A 76 -4.29 -3.57 -8.95
CA LEU A 76 -4.96 -2.53 -8.15
C LEU A 76 -5.52 -1.41 -9.04
N GLY A 77 -4.84 -1.07 -10.12
CA GLY A 77 -5.33 -0.13 -11.13
C GLY A 77 -6.62 -0.60 -11.79
N PHE A 78 -6.73 -1.89 -12.12
CA PHE A 78 -7.97 -2.47 -12.64
C PHE A 78 -9.10 -2.46 -11.61
N VAL A 79 -8.82 -2.79 -10.34
CA VAL A 79 -9.83 -2.69 -9.27
C VAL A 79 -10.32 -1.24 -9.12
N ALA A 80 -9.40 -0.28 -9.11
CA ALA A 80 -9.74 1.14 -9.04
C ALA A 80 -10.56 1.59 -10.26
N TYR A 81 -10.18 1.18 -11.47
CA TYR A 81 -10.92 1.48 -12.69
C TYR A 81 -12.33 0.88 -12.67
N ALA A 82 -12.48 -0.38 -12.29
CA ALA A 82 -13.77 -1.05 -12.16
C ALA A 82 -14.68 -0.37 -11.12
N TYR A 83 -14.10 0.15 -10.04
CA TYR A 83 -14.84 0.88 -9.01
C TYR A 83 -15.21 2.30 -9.46
N PHE A 84 -14.22 3.12 -9.89
CA PHE A 84 -14.43 4.55 -10.13
C PHE A 84 -15.04 4.87 -11.51
N ALA A 85 -14.61 4.16 -12.55
CA ALA A 85 -15.02 4.47 -13.92
C ALA A 85 -16.21 3.65 -14.39
N LEU A 86 -16.27 2.37 -14.05
CA LEU A 86 -17.31 1.47 -14.51
C LEU A 86 -18.46 1.29 -13.51
N GLY A 87 -18.28 1.66 -12.24
CA GLY A 87 -19.29 1.46 -11.19
C GLY A 87 -19.66 0.00 -10.93
N LEU A 88 -18.83 -0.96 -11.39
CA LEU A 88 -19.10 -2.40 -11.30
C LEU A 88 -18.89 -2.97 -9.90
N LEU A 89 -18.11 -2.30 -9.06
CA LEU A 89 -17.74 -2.77 -7.72
C LEU A 89 -18.34 -1.84 -6.66
N SER A 90 -18.85 -2.42 -5.58
CA SER A 90 -19.14 -1.65 -4.36
C SER A 90 -17.84 -1.31 -3.63
N ALA A 91 -17.84 -0.23 -2.82
CA ALA A 91 -16.67 0.18 -2.05
C ALA A 91 -16.13 -0.94 -1.12
N PRO A 92 -16.97 -1.71 -0.38
CA PRO A 92 -16.50 -2.85 0.40
C PRO A 92 -15.83 -3.94 -0.44
N LEU A 93 -16.39 -4.25 -1.61
CA LEU A 93 -15.83 -5.27 -2.49
C LEU A 93 -14.49 -4.83 -3.10
N ALA A 94 -14.39 -3.58 -3.53
CA ALA A 94 -13.14 -3.02 -4.03
C ALA A 94 -12.04 -3.02 -2.96
N ALA A 95 -12.40 -2.65 -1.71
CA ALA A 95 -11.49 -2.69 -0.58
C ALA A 95 -11.03 -4.12 -0.24
N ALA A 96 -11.96 -5.09 -0.26
CA ALA A 96 -11.64 -6.48 -0.01
C ALA A 96 -10.71 -7.07 -1.09
N LEU A 97 -10.97 -6.80 -2.37
CA LEU A 97 -10.11 -7.21 -3.47
C LEU A 97 -8.70 -6.60 -3.36
N ALA A 98 -8.61 -5.31 -3.05
CA ALA A 98 -7.34 -4.64 -2.81
C ALA A 98 -6.57 -5.27 -1.64
N ALA A 99 -7.26 -5.59 -0.54
CA ALA A 99 -6.66 -6.24 0.62
C ALA A 99 -6.17 -7.66 0.31
N VAL A 100 -6.92 -8.45 -0.48
CA VAL A 100 -6.48 -9.80 -0.93
C VAL A 100 -5.23 -9.69 -1.79
N LEU A 101 -5.17 -8.76 -2.74
CA LEU A 101 -4.00 -8.54 -3.60
C LEU A 101 -2.77 -8.13 -2.78
N LEU A 102 -2.92 -7.23 -1.81
CA LEU A 102 -1.84 -6.78 -0.93
C LEU A 102 -1.37 -7.91 0.01
N GLY A 103 -2.29 -8.74 0.48
CA GLY A 103 -1.97 -9.95 1.25
C GLY A 103 -1.15 -10.94 0.42
N SER A 104 -1.58 -11.24 -0.79
CA SER A 104 -0.87 -12.13 -1.72
C SER A 104 0.53 -11.62 -2.06
N TRP A 105 0.68 -10.31 -2.28
CA TRP A 105 2.00 -9.69 -2.45
C TRP A 105 2.88 -9.83 -1.21
N SER A 106 2.31 -9.74 0.00
CA SER A 106 3.05 -9.93 1.25
C SER A 106 3.58 -11.36 1.37
N VAL A 107 2.81 -12.36 0.94
CA VAL A 107 3.28 -13.77 0.84
C VAL A 107 4.43 -13.89 -0.16
N ALA A 108 4.29 -13.33 -1.36
CA ALA A 108 5.35 -13.36 -2.37
C ALA A 108 6.66 -12.72 -1.84
N ARG A 109 6.55 -11.59 -1.12
CA ARG A 109 7.70 -10.96 -0.47
C ARG A 109 8.33 -11.83 0.62
N ALA A 110 7.52 -12.54 1.40
CA ALA A 110 8.01 -13.46 2.42
C ALA A 110 8.83 -14.59 1.80
N ALA A 111 8.30 -15.19 0.73
CA ALA A 111 8.98 -16.25 -0.02
C ALA A 111 10.30 -15.77 -0.63
N LEU A 112 10.29 -14.60 -1.31
CA LEU A 112 11.47 -14.03 -1.94
C LEU A 112 12.58 -13.66 -0.95
N ARG A 113 12.22 -13.23 0.25
CA ARG A 113 13.17 -12.79 1.28
C ARG A 113 13.51 -13.88 2.29
N ARG A 114 12.86 -15.03 2.21
CA ARG A 114 12.93 -16.11 3.21
C ARG A 114 12.74 -15.56 4.62
N ALA A 115 11.78 -14.66 4.79
CA ALA A 115 11.53 -13.97 6.05
C ALA A 115 10.04 -14.11 6.44
N TRP A 116 9.79 -14.47 7.70
CA TRP A 116 8.42 -14.68 8.20
C TRP A 116 7.62 -13.39 8.46
N PRO A 117 8.20 -12.21 8.82
CA PRO A 117 7.40 -11.04 9.18
C PRO A 117 6.38 -10.59 8.12
N PRO A 118 6.67 -10.65 6.79
CA PRO A 118 5.67 -10.31 5.79
C PRO A 118 4.46 -11.26 5.75
N LEU A 119 4.60 -12.52 6.23
CA LEU A 119 3.47 -13.45 6.33
C LEU A 119 2.43 -12.96 7.34
N PHE A 120 2.87 -12.41 8.48
CA PHE A 120 1.96 -11.79 9.43
C PHE A 120 1.16 -10.65 8.78
N GLY A 121 1.83 -9.83 7.96
CA GLY A 121 1.17 -8.80 7.16
C GLY A 121 0.12 -9.37 6.19
N ALA A 122 0.37 -10.55 5.60
CA ALA A 122 -0.60 -11.22 4.72
C ALA A 122 -1.87 -11.64 5.48
N PHE A 123 -1.73 -12.25 6.65
CA PHE A 123 -2.88 -12.63 7.49
C PHE A 123 -3.69 -11.41 7.92
N LEU A 124 -3.04 -10.31 8.29
CA LEU A 124 -3.72 -9.06 8.60
C LEU A 124 -4.54 -8.54 7.40
N TRP A 125 -3.95 -8.56 6.19
CA TRP A 125 -4.65 -8.11 4.99
C TRP A 125 -5.86 -9.00 4.66
N TRP A 126 -5.74 -10.32 4.78
CA TRP A 126 -6.87 -11.22 4.53
C TRP A 126 -7.96 -11.10 5.61
N GLY A 127 -7.58 -10.89 6.87
CA GLY A 127 -8.53 -10.54 7.93
C GLY A 127 -9.27 -9.24 7.63
N LEU A 128 -8.55 -8.20 7.18
CA LEU A 128 -9.14 -6.94 6.75
C LEU A 128 -10.06 -7.10 5.52
N ALA A 129 -9.72 -7.98 4.57
CA ALA A 129 -10.60 -8.29 3.45
C ALA A 129 -11.93 -8.88 3.92
N ALA A 130 -11.89 -9.83 4.84
CA ALA A 130 -13.09 -10.44 5.40
C ALA A 130 -13.96 -9.45 6.21
N THR A 131 -13.33 -8.53 6.95
CA THR A 131 -14.05 -7.48 7.69
C THR A 131 -14.61 -6.42 6.74
N ALA A 132 -13.86 -6.03 5.70
CA ALA A 132 -14.31 -5.04 4.71
C ALA A 132 -15.59 -5.47 3.98
N LEU A 133 -15.73 -6.77 3.68
CA LEU A 133 -16.95 -7.30 3.03
C LEU A 133 -18.21 -7.16 3.90
N ARG A 134 -18.06 -7.10 5.22
CA ARG A 134 -19.16 -6.97 6.18
C ARG A 134 -19.36 -5.54 6.67
N ALA A 135 -18.41 -4.67 6.39
CA ALA A 135 -18.40 -3.29 6.87
C ALA A 135 -19.27 -2.38 5.97
N PRO A 136 -19.83 -1.30 6.53
CA PRO A 136 -20.44 -0.23 5.73
C PRO A 136 -19.42 0.39 4.76
N ALA A 137 -19.91 0.86 3.61
CA ALA A 137 -19.07 1.45 2.55
C ALA A 137 -18.16 2.58 3.07
N GLU A 138 -18.65 3.36 4.03
CA GLU A 138 -17.90 4.47 4.65
C GLU A 138 -16.62 4.01 5.38
N GLN A 139 -16.63 2.78 5.90
CA GLN A 139 -15.49 2.24 6.65
C GLN A 139 -14.41 1.58 5.75
N ALA A 140 -14.70 1.37 4.47
CA ALA A 140 -13.75 0.74 3.55
C ALA A 140 -12.41 1.48 3.49
N LEU A 141 -12.44 2.82 3.44
CA LEU A 141 -11.23 3.66 3.44
C LEU A 141 -10.44 3.55 4.74
N LEU A 142 -11.14 3.47 5.88
CA LEU A 142 -10.51 3.27 7.18
C LEU A 142 -9.75 1.95 7.23
N TRP A 143 -10.38 0.85 6.81
CA TRP A 143 -9.76 -0.48 6.83
C TRP A 143 -8.53 -0.56 5.92
N ILE A 144 -8.59 0.03 4.71
CA ILE A 144 -7.41 0.09 3.82
C ILE A 144 -6.30 0.92 4.47
N GLY A 145 -6.62 2.09 5.04
CA GLY A 145 -5.64 2.95 5.69
C GLY A 145 -4.96 2.27 6.88
N LEU A 146 -5.73 1.62 7.75
CA LEU A 146 -5.20 0.84 8.87
C LEU A 146 -4.36 -0.35 8.41
N GLY A 147 -4.79 -1.05 7.36
CA GLY A 147 -4.02 -2.15 6.78
C GLY A 147 -2.66 -1.70 6.25
N LEU A 148 -2.61 -0.59 5.52
CA LEU A 148 -1.35 -0.01 5.03
C LEU A 148 -0.43 0.39 6.19
N LEU A 149 -0.98 0.95 7.25
CA LEU A 149 -0.22 1.34 8.44
C LEU A 149 0.31 0.12 9.19
N CYS A 150 -0.59 -0.79 9.61
CA CYS A 150 -0.28 -1.89 10.51
C CYS A 150 0.40 -3.07 9.82
N ALA A 151 -0.03 -3.43 8.59
CA ALA A 151 0.47 -4.60 7.89
C ALA A 151 1.70 -4.32 7.02
N GLN A 152 1.98 -3.06 6.68
CA GLN A 152 3.10 -2.72 5.79
C GLN A 152 4.04 -1.67 6.36
N ALA A 153 3.55 -0.50 6.80
CA ALA A 153 4.42 0.58 7.24
C ALA A 153 5.17 0.19 8.52
N LEU A 154 4.47 -0.19 9.58
CA LEU A 154 5.08 -0.54 10.85
C LEU A 154 6.08 -1.70 10.77
N PRO A 155 5.75 -2.86 10.14
CA PRO A 155 6.73 -3.93 9.97
C PRO A 155 7.91 -3.52 9.11
N GLY A 156 7.69 -2.68 8.08
CA GLY A 156 8.75 -2.18 7.23
C GLY A 156 9.76 -1.31 7.98
N PHE A 157 9.30 -0.44 8.88
CA PHE A 157 10.17 0.37 9.74
C PHE A 157 10.87 -0.48 10.80
N ALA A 158 10.17 -1.45 11.41
CA ALA A 158 10.76 -2.37 12.37
C ALA A 158 11.94 -3.15 11.77
N VAL A 159 11.77 -3.70 10.56
CA VAL A 159 12.85 -4.40 9.85
C VAL A 159 14.01 -3.45 9.53
N ALA A 160 13.73 -2.21 9.12
CA ALA A 160 14.79 -1.23 8.85
C ALA A 160 15.57 -0.85 10.11
N ALA A 161 14.89 -0.67 11.25
CA ALA A 161 15.50 -0.37 12.54
C ALA A 161 16.38 -1.53 13.05
N LEU A 162 15.92 -2.78 12.88
CA LEU A 162 16.71 -3.96 13.25
C LEU A 162 17.95 -4.13 12.37
N ALA A 163 17.84 -3.83 11.08
CA ALA A 163 18.97 -3.91 10.16
C ALA A 163 20.04 -2.83 10.45
N SER A 164 19.64 -1.64 10.90
CA SER A 164 20.60 -0.59 11.29
C SER A 164 21.39 -0.96 12.53
N ARG A 165 20.76 -1.60 13.53
CA ARG A 165 21.44 -2.06 14.77
C ARG A 165 22.48 -3.15 14.56
N ARG A 166 22.37 -3.95 13.49
CA ARG A 166 23.34 -5.02 13.17
C ARG A 166 24.58 -4.52 12.43
N ARG A 167 24.62 -3.24 12.05
CA ARG A 167 25.75 -2.63 11.35
C ARG A 167 26.69 -1.83 12.27
N VAL A 168 26.32 -1.70 13.52
CA VAL A 168 27.14 -1.16 14.62
C VAL A 168 27.74 -2.31 15.42
#